data_02f52a0ad1012748e47243889cd32ebc
#
_entry.id   02f52a0ad1012748e47243889cd32ebc
#
_cell.length_a   1.000
_cell.length_b   1.000
_cell.length_c   1.000
_cell.angle_alpha   90.00
_cell.angle_beta   90.00
_cell.angle_gamma   90.00
#
_symmetry.space_group_name_H-M   'P 1'
#
loop_
_entity.id
_entity.type
_entity.pdbx_description
1 polymer ?
#
loop_
_entity_poly.entity_id
_entity_poly.type
_entity_poly.pdbx_seq_one_letter_code
_entity_poly.pdbx_strand_id
1 'polypeptide(L)'
;MNKVCLNENSASNLSRRLPSYTKNEEIANMITHILGGVFALFSLLMCTAFAAWNKNVSGLISGVIYGLSMIVVYVISSVYHGLDPDRAYKGKVVLRVLDHCDIYGLIVGTFAPIALTGLRQVNPLIAWVSLGLVFLTAVIGTVFTAIDFSRFKVISYGAYFVAGWSVIMTVKQMLLAFSAEFIILMIVGGAVYTSGMIFYGLQCKGYRYCHSVFHLFILAGSVIHFIAIFKYCI
;
A
#
# COMPACT_ATOMS: atom_id res chain seq x y z
N MET A 1 17.14 5.05 26.11
CA MET A 1 16.72 5.61 24.80
C MET A 1 17.05 4.56 23.74
N ASN A 2 16.12 3.67 23.43
CA ASN A 2 16.34 2.62 22.43
C ASN A 2 15.98 3.17 21.06
N LYS A 3 16.99 3.32 20.21
CA LYS A 3 16.83 3.78 18.83
C LYS A 3 16.08 2.72 18.03
N VAL A 4 14.83 2.98 17.71
CA VAL A 4 13.98 2.16 16.81
C VAL A 4 14.50 2.23 15.37
N CYS A 5 15.25 3.27 15.02
CA CYS A 5 15.96 3.37 13.74
C CYS A 5 17.40 2.89 13.84
N LEU A 6 17.83 2.19 12.84
CA LEU A 6 19.12 1.54 12.70
C LEU A 6 20.30 2.48 13.05
N ASN A 7 21.22 2.01 13.88
CA ASN A 7 22.48 2.69 14.18
C ASN A 7 23.40 2.62 12.95
N GLU A 8 23.84 3.76 12.43
CA GLU A 8 24.52 3.91 11.13
C GLU A 8 25.93 3.32 11.03
N ASN A 9 26.47 2.71 12.10
CA ASN A 9 27.89 2.40 12.21
C ASN A 9 28.33 0.95 11.95
N SER A 10 27.59 0.18 11.11
CA SER A 10 28.05 -1.15 10.67
C SER A 10 27.61 -1.40 9.21
N ALA A 11 28.48 -1.07 8.29
CA ALA A 11 28.20 -1.05 6.84
C ALA A 11 27.90 -2.40 6.17
N SER A 12 27.90 -3.53 6.87
CA SER A 12 27.80 -4.85 6.22
C SER A 12 26.51 -5.65 6.47
N ASN A 13 25.55 -5.17 7.30
CA ASN A 13 24.30 -5.92 7.56
C ASN A 13 23.10 -5.05 7.98
N LEU A 14 23.04 -3.79 7.56
CA LEU A 14 22.01 -2.84 8.02
C LEU A 14 20.60 -3.18 7.53
N SER A 15 20.45 -3.68 6.30
CA SER A 15 19.17 -4.08 5.71
C SER A 15 18.47 -5.22 6.44
N ARG A 16 19.23 -5.99 7.20
CA ARG A 16 18.75 -7.21 7.89
C ARG A 16 18.40 -7.00 9.34
N ARG A 17 18.63 -5.82 9.93
CA ARG A 17 18.29 -5.58 11.33
C ARG A 17 16.82 -5.26 11.49
N LEU A 18 16.15 -6.00 12.38
CA LEU A 18 14.76 -5.76 12.75
C LEU A 18 14.66 -4.48 13.60
N PRO A 19 13.59 -3.66 13.44
CA PRO A 19 13.28 -2.61 14.39
C PRO A 19 13.04 -3.21 15.79
N SER A 20 13.41 -2.49 16.83
CA SER A 20 13.14 -2.93 18.21
C SER A 20 11.78 -2.42 18.66
N TYR A 21 10.74 -3.22 18.44
CA TYR A 21 9.42 -3.01 19.02
C TYR A 21 9.32 -3.72 20.38
N THR A 22 8.55 -3.15 21.30
CA THR A 22 8.09 -3.89 22.46
C THR A 22 7.04 -4.92 22.04
N LYS A 23 6.83 -5.95 22.88
CA LYS A 23 5.80 -6.96 22.62
C LYS A 23 4.41 -6.35 22.42
N ASN A 24 4.06 -5.32 23.20
CA ASN A 24 2.76 -4.65 23.06
C ASN A 24 2.64 -3.85 21.76
N GLU A 25 3.73 -3.25 21.28
CA GLU A 25 3.76 -2.58 19.98
C GLU A 25 3.59 -3.58 18.83
N GLU A 26 4.28 -4.73 18.89
CA GLU A 26 4.11 -5.80 17.89
C GLU A 26 2.66 -6.33 17.86
N ILE A 27 2.05 -6.52 19.04
CA ILE A 27 0.64 -6.93 19.12
C ILE A 27 -0.27 -5.86 18.53
N ALA A 28 -0.05 -4.59 18.84
CA ALA A 28 -0.86 -3.49 18.30
C ALA A 28 -0.72 -3.38 16.77
N ASN A 29 0.50 -3.52 16.24
CA ASN A 29 0.79 -3.52 14.82
C ASN A 29 0.09 -4.71 14.13
N MET A 30 0.19 -5.90 14.71
CA MET A 30 -0.48 -7.09 14.20
C MET A 30 -2.00 -6.92 14.17
N ILE A 31 -2.62 -6.48 15.28
CA ILE A 31 -4.08 -6.32 15.37
C ILE A 31 -4.61 -5.30 14.35
N THR A 32 -3.93 -4.16 14.20
CA THR A 32 -4.36 -3.13 13.24
C THR A 32 -4.38 -3.67 11.80
N HIS A 33 -3.43 -4.53 11.43
CA HIS A 33 -3.41 -5.13 10.10
C HIS A 33 -4.32 -6.37 9.97
N ILE A 34 -4.59 -7.11 11.04
CA ILE A 34 -5.66 -8.13 11.02
C ILE A 34 -7.01 -7.48 10.70
N LEU A 35 -7.33 -6.34 11.34
CA LEU A 35 -8.55 -5.58 11.01
C LEU A 35 -8.55 -5.13 9.55
N GLY A 36 -7.40 -4.68 9.04
CA GLY A 36 -7.22 -4.36 7.63
C GLY A 36 -7.44 -5.57 6.71
N GLY A 37 -6.96 -6.76 7.10
CA GLY A 37 -7.16 -8.00 6.36
C GLY A 37 -8.63 -8.43 6.27
N VAL A 38 -9.38 -8.29 7.37
CA VAL A 38 -10.84 -8.52 7.39
C VAL A 38 -11.53 -7.53 6.43
N PHE A 39 -11.16 -6.25 6.49
CA PHE A 39 -11.67 -5.25 5.57
C PHE A 39 -11.30 -5.54 4.10
N ALA A 40 -10.08 -6.00 3.83
CA ALA A 40 -9.63 -6.35 2.48
C ALA A 40 -10.43 -7.52 1.90
N LEU A 41 -10.71 -8.55 2.72
CA LEU A 41 -11.57 -9.66 2.32
C LEU A 41 -12.99 -9.19 2.03
N PHE A 42 -13.57 -8.36 2.90
CA PHE A 42 -14.87 -7.72 2.66
C PHE A 42 -14.86 -6.95 1.33
N SER A 43 -13.84 -6.14 1.07
CA SER A 43 -13.71 -5.34 -0.15
C SER A 43 -13.62 -6.21 -1.40
N LEU A 44 -12.83 -7.30 -1.36
CA LEU A 44 -12.74 -8.26 -2.46
C LEU A 44 -14.11 -8.88 -2.77
N LEU A 45 -14.81 -9.38 -1.76
CA LEU A 45 -16.11 -10.01 -1.92
C LEU A 45 -17.16 -9.03 -2.47
N MET A 46 -17.21 -7.81 -1.93
CA MET A 46 -18.15 -6.78 -2.38
C MET A 46 -17.88 -6.37 -3.83
N CYS A 47 -16.62 -6.05 -4.17
CA CYS A 47 -16.27 -5.64 -5.52
C CYS A 47 -16.56 -6.76 -6.54
N THR A 48 -16.20 -7.99 -6.25
CA THR A 48 -16.39 -9.12 -7.18
C THR A 48 -17.86 -9.50 -7.33
N ALA A 49 -18.62 -9.56 -6.22
CA ALA A 49 -20.03 -9.89 -6.27
C ALA A 49 -20.85 -8.84 -7.05
N PHE A 50 -20.61 -7.55 -6.78
CA PHE A 50 -21.31 -6.46 -7.47
C PHE A 50 -20.94 -6.36 -8.94
N ALA A 51 -19.64 -6.49 -9.28
CA ALA A 51 -19.20 -6.49 -10.67
C ALA A 51 -19.80 -7.67 -11.46
N ALA A 52 -19.85 -8.85 -10.84
CA ALA A 52 -20.47 -10.03 -11.44
C ALA A 52 -21.99 -9.84 -11.65
N TRP A 53 -22.68 -9.30 -10.64
CA TRP A 53 -24.10 -8.99 -10.71
C TRP A 53 -24.42 -8.01 -11.85
N ASN A 54 -23.62 -6.95 -11.98
CA ASN A 54 -23.76 -5.94 -13.01
C ASN A 54 -23.21 -6.38 -14.38
N LYS A 55 -22.67 -7.61 -14.50
CA LYS A 55 -21.99 -8.11 -15.70
C LYS A 55 -20.84 -7.19 -16.17
N ASN A 56 -20.23 -6.46 -15.24
CA ASN A 56 -19.11 -5.56 -15.48
C ASN A 56 -17.78 -6.34 -15.43
N VAL A 57 -17.36 -6.89 -16.58
CA VAL A 57 -16.12 -7.70 -16.65
C VAL A 57 -14.89 -6.88 -16.28
N SER A 58 -14.79 -5.62 -16.71
CA SER A 58 -13.67 -4.74 -16.33
C SER A 58 -13.66 -4.45 -14.83
N GLY A 59 -14.83 -4.21 -14.25
CA GLY A 59 -15.00 -4.05 -12.81
C GLY A 59 -14.63 -5.31 -12.03
N LEU A 60 -15.01 -6.50 -12.54
CA LEU A 60 -14.67 -7.78 -11.92
C LEU A 60 -13.15 -8.00 -11.88
N ILE A 61 -12.46 -7.85 -13.01
CA ILE A 61 -11.01 -7.99 -13.08
C ILE A 61 -10.33 -6.98 -12.15
N SER A 62 -10.78 -5.72 -12.18
CA SER A 62 -10.26 -4.64 -11.36
C SER A 62 -10.48 -4.88 -9.86
N GLY A 63 -11.68 -5.32 -9.50
CA GLY A 63 -12.04 -5.64 -8.13
C GLY A 63 -11.21 -6.79 -7.54
N VAL A 64 -10.93 -7.82 -8.35
CA VAL A 64 -10.03 -8.92 -7.97
C VAL A 64 -8.61 -8.41 -7.75
N ILE A 65 -8.06 -7.63 -8.68
CA ILE A 65 -6.69 -7.08 -8.57
C ILE A 65 -6.58 -6.19 -7.31
N TYR A 66 -7.51 -5.27 -7.12
CA TYR A 66 -7.56 -4.36 -5.97
C TYR A 66 -7.69 -5.12 -4.65
N GLY A 67 -8.69 -6.01 -4.54
CA GLY A 67 -8.95 -6.75 -3.31
C GLY A 67 -7.79 -7.68 -2.93
N LEU A 68 -7.21 -8.40 -3.89
CA LEU A 68 -6.04 -9.25 -3.64
C LEU A 68 -4.82 -8.44 -3.23
N SER A 69 -4.56 -7.28 -3.83
CA SER A 69 -3.43 -6.43 -3.44
C SER A 69 -3.56 -5.96 -1.98
N MET A 70 -4.76 -5.59 -1.53
CA MET A 70 -5.01 -5.26 -0.12
C MET A 70 -4.81 -6.46 0.81
N ILE A 71 -5.33 -7.64 0.44
CA ILE A 71 -5.16 -8.86 1.25
C ILE A 71 -3.68 -9.15 1.44
N VAL A 72 -2.87 -9.07 0.38
CA VAL A 72 -1.43 -9.34 0.45
C VAL A 72 -0.76 -8.40 1.46
N VAL A 73 -0.99 -7.09 1.37
CA VAL A 73 -0.43 -6.10 2.31
C VAL A 73 -0.80 -6.42 3.75
N TYR A 74 -2.07 -6.60 4.03
CA TYR A 74 -2.52 -6.77 5.42
C TYR A 74 -2.13 -8.13 5.99
N VAL A 75 -2.11 -9.19 5.19
CA VAL A 75 -1.70 -10.53 5.66
C VAL A 75 -0.19 -10.58 5.91
N ILE A 76 0.63 -10.09 4.97
CA ILE A 76 2.09 -10.12 5.13
C ILE A 76 2.49 -9.32 6.37
N SER A 77 1.96 -8.11 6.52
CA SER A 77 2.25 -7.28 7.68
C SER A 77 1.77 -7.89 9.01
N SER A 78 0.56 -8.49 9.03
CA SER A 78 0.05 -9.18 10.22
C SER A 78 0.96 -10.34 10.64
N VAL A 79 1.41 -11.14 9.67
CA VAL A 79 2.32 -12.26 9.95
C VAL A 79 3.70 -11.74 10.36
N TYR A 80 4.21 -10.70 9.71
CA TYR A 80 5.48 -10.07 10.09
C TYR A 80 5.49 -9.63 11.56
N HIS A 81 4.45 -8.90 11.98
CA HIS A 81 4.35 -8.43 13.37
C HIS A 81 4.00 -9.54 14.36
N GLY A 82 3.32 -10.59 13.92
CA GLY A 82 2.98 -11.75 14.75
C GLY A 82 4.15 -12.72 15.02
N LEU A 83 5.21 -12.69 14.22
CA LEU A 83 6.35 -13.58 14.39
C LEU A 83 7.24 -13.14 15.56
N ASP A 84 7.59 -14.11 16.41
CA ASP A 84 8.58 -13.95 17.46
C ASP A 84 10.01 -13.92 16.85
N PRO A 85 10.78 -12.82 17.02
CA PRO A 85 12.13 -12.72 16.48
C PRO A 85 13.09 -13.76 17.07
N ASP A 86 12.90 -14.22 18.32
CA ASP A 86 13.77 -15.18 18.95
C ASP A 86 13.61 -16.58 18.34
N ARG A 87 12.41 -16.91 17.85
CA ARG A 87 12.10 -18.21 17.24
C ARG A 87 12.22 -18.22 15.70
N ALA A 88 11.96 -17.11 15.05
CA ALA A 88 11.81 -17.05 13.59
C ALA A 88 12.54 -15.84 12.97
N TYR A 89 13.73 -15.49 13.45
CA TYR A 89 14.47 -14.30 13.02
C TYR A 89 14.60 -14.17 11.49
N LYS A 90 15.05 -15.24 10.80
CA LYS A 90 15.22 -15.22 9.33
C LYS A 90 13.90 -14.98 8.61
N GLY A 91 12.83 -15.63 9.05
CA GLY A 91 11.48 -15.46 8.47
C GLY A 91 10.98 -14.04 8.68
N LYS A 92 11.16 -13.49 9.89
CA LYS A 92 10.76 -12.11 10.21
C LYS A 92 11.55 -11.08 9.38
N VAL A 93 12.82 -11.31 9.10
CA VAL A 93 13.63 -10.45 8.20
C VAL A 93 13.10 -10.49 6.77
N VAL A 94 12.75 -11.66 6.24
CA VAL A 94 12.17 -11.80 4.90
C VAL A 94 10.81 -11.11 4.83
N LEU A 95 9.93 -11.36 5.81
CA LEU A 95 8.62 -10.75 5.86
C LEU A 95 8.68 -9.22 5.99
N ARG A 96 9.67 -8.68 6.72
CA ARG A 96 9.90 -7.23 6.75
C ARG A 96 10.16 -6.65 5.36
N VAL A 97 10.97 -7.33 4.55
CA VAL A 97 11.23 -6.88 3.18
C VAL A 97 9.96 -6.94 2.34
N LEU A 98 9.21 -8.03 2.45
CA LEU A 98 7.94 -8.21 1.74
C LEU A 98 6.91 -7.16 2.17
N ASP A 99 6.78 -6.87 3.47
CA ASP A 99 5.91 -5.84 4.05
C ASP A 99 6.20 -4.41 3.53
N HIS A 100 7.40 -4.16 3.03
CA HIS A 100 7.71 -2.92 2.34
C HIS A 100 7.50 -3.03 0.81
N CYS A 101 7.71 -4.20 0.23
CA CYS A 101 7.53 -4.42 -1.19
C CYS A 101 6.06 -4.45 -1.62
N ASP A 102 5.18 -4.99 -0.78
CA ASP A 102 3.77 -5.17 -1.10
C ASP A 102 2.98 -3.85 -1.18
N ILE A 103 3.49 -2.77 -0.56
CA ILE A 103 2.96 -1.42 -0.73
C ILE A 103 2.91 -1.01 -2.21
N TYR A 104 3.93 -1.38 -3.01
CA TYR A 104 3.90 -1.13 -4.46
C TYR A 104 2.79 -1.91 -5.14
N GLY A 105 2.55 -3.16 -4.70
CA GLY A 105 1.43 -3.97 -5.16
C GLY A 105 0.08 -3.31 -4.89
N LEU A 106 -0.10 -2.72 -3.70
CA LEU A 106 -1.31 -1.98 -3.34
C LEU A 106 -1.50 -0.73 -4.22
N ILE A 107 -0.43 0.01 -4.51
CA ILE A 107 -0.49 1.20 -5.39
C ILE A 107 -0.95 0.78 -6.79
N VAL A 108 -0.34 -0.25 -7.38
CA VAL A 108 -0.75 -0.78 -8.69
C VAL A 108 -2.19 -1.30 -8.64
N GLY A 109 -2.54 -2.04 -7.59
CA GLY A 109 -3.88 -2.59 -7.38
C GLY A 109 -4.95 -1.52 -7.25
N THR A 110 -4.63 -0.39 -6.62
CA THR A 110 -5.53 0.77 -6.51
C THR A 110 -5.67 1.52 -7.84
N PHE A 111 -4.60 1.60 -8.63
CA PHE A 111 -4.63 2.28 -9.93
C PHE A 111 -5.33 1.44 -11.02
N ALA A 112 -5.28 0.12 -10.94
CA ALA A 112 -5.87 -0.78 -11.93
C ALA A 112 -7.36 -0.54 -12.18
N PRO A 113 -8.25 -0.40 -11.18
CA PRO A 113 -9.65 -0.03 -11.39
C PRO A 113 -9.82 1.28 -12.17
N ILE A 114 -9.05 2.31 -11.83
CA ILE A 114 -9.09 3.62 -12.48
C ILE A 114 -8.76 3.48 -13.97
N ALA A 115 -7.67 2.76 -14.26
CA ALA A 115 -7.21 2.56 -15.62
C ALA A 115 -8.19 1.71 -16.45
N LEU A 116 -8.64 0.56 -15.90
CA LEU A 116 -9.38 -0.45 -16.64
C LEU A 116 -10.87 -0.11 -16.81
N THR A 117 -11.48 0.68 -15.92
CA THR A 117 -12.90 1.00 -15.99
C THR A 117 -13.15 2.41 -16.56
N GLY A 118 -12.44 3.43 -16.08
CA GLY A 118 -12.68 4.81 -16.47
C GLY A 118 -11.74 5.32 -17.55
N LEU A 119 -10.43 5.38 -17.29
CA LEU A 119 -9.49 5.97 -18.25
C LEU A 119 -9.52 5.28 -19.61
N ARG A 120 -9.68 3.95 -19.65
CA ARG A 120 -9.74 3.17 -20.89
C ARG A 120 -10.92 3.56 -21.77
N GLN A 121 -12.04 3.99 -21.19
CA GLN A 121 -13.22 4.42 -21.96
C GLN A 121 -13.01 5.79 -22.60
N VAL A 122 -12.20 6.66 -21.96
CA VAL A 122 -11.89 8.00 -22.48
C VAL A 122 -10.71 7.96 -23.46
N ASN A 123 -9.62 7.30 -23.08
CA ASN A 123 -8.42 7.16 -23.91
C ASN A 123 -7.66 5.88 -23.54
N PRO A 124 -7.80 4.80 -24.34
CA PRO A 124 -7.14 3.53 -24.08
C PRO A 124 -5.61 3.62 -24.02
N LEU A 125 -5.00 4.45 -24.87
CA LEU A 125 -3.53 4.60 -24.87
C LEU A 125 -3.05 5.19 -23.54
N ILE A 126 -3.68 6.26 -23.06
CA ILE A 126 -3.33 6.89 -21.79
C ILE A 126 -3.55 5.93 -20.63
N ALA A 127 -4.64 5.17 -20.63
CA ALA A 127 -4.92 4.17 -19.62
C ALA A 127 -3.80 3.11 -19.50
N TRP A 128 -3.38 2.53 -20.63
CA TRP A 128 -2.35 1.50 -20.63
C TRP A 128 -0.95 2.07 -20.35
N VAL A 129 -0.62 3.23 -20.90
CA VAL A 129 0.68 3.89 -20.65
C VAL A 129 0.80 4.28 -19.19
N SER A 130 -0.23 4.89 -18.61
CA SER A 130 -0.20 5.28 -17.19
C SER A 130 -0.13 4.07 -16.25
N LEU A 131 -0.92 3.02 -16.49
CA LEU A 131 -0.85 1.77 -15.73
C LEU A 131 0.54 1.12 -15.86
N GLY A 132 1.10 1.11 -17.07
CA GLY A 132 2.45 0.60 -17.33
C GLY A 132 3.53 1.38 -16.58
N LEU A 133 3.43 2.71 -16.52
CA LEU A 133 4.37 3.57 -15.78
C LEU A 133 4.27 3.34 -14.27
N VAL A 134 3.06 3.23 -13.72
CA VAL A 134 2.85 2.89 -12.31
C VAL A 134 3.46 1.52 -12.00
N PHE A 135 3.18 0.53 -12.84
CA PHE A 135 3.72 -0.83 -12.69
C PHE A 135 5.26 -0.84 -12.78
N LEU A 136 5.84 -0.14 -13.75
CA LEU A 136 7.30 -0.04 -13.90
C LEU A 136 7.94 0.63 -12.66
N THR A 137 7.36 1.72 -12.17
CA THR A 137 7.82 2.40 -10.95
C THR A 137 7.74 1.46 -9.75
N ALA A 138 6.66 0.68 -9.64
CA ALA A 138 6.49 -0.33 -8.60
C ALA A 138 7.55 -1.43 -8.67
N VAL A 139 7.86 -1.95 -9.87
CA VAL A 139 8.91 -2.95 -10.07
C VAL A 139 10.27 -2.40 -9.66
N ILE A 140 10.63 -1.20 -10.14
CA ILE A 140 11.90 -0.54 -9.79
C ILE A 140 11.99 -0.34 -8.27
N GLY A 141 10.95 0.21 -7.65
CA GLY A 141 10.91 0.42 -6.22
C GLY A 141 11.03 -0.88 -5.42
N THR A 142 10.33 -1.93 -5.84
CA THR A 142 10.42 -3.27 -5.24
C THR A 142 11.84 -3.84 -5.32
N VAL A 143 12.50 -3.73 -6.46
CA VAL A 143 13.88 -4.22 -6.66
C VAL A 143 14.83 -3.50 -5.70
N PHE A 144 14.81 -2.17 -5.63
CA PHE A 144 15.67 -1.42 -4.70
C PHE A 144 15.36 -1.72 -3.23
N THR A 145 14.09 -1.86 -2.88
CA THR A 145 13.65 -2.24 -1.53
C THR A 145 14.14 -3.65 -1.17
N ALA A 146 14.05 -4.61 -2.09
CA ALA A 146 14.46 -5.99 -1.87
C ALA A 146 15.99 -6.17 -1.80
N ILE A 147 16.76 -5.38 -2.57
CA ILE A 147 18.24 -5.44 -2.54
C ILE A 147 18.76 -4.93 -1.20
N ASP A 148 18.43 -3.71 -0.82
CA ASP A 148 18.83 -3.13 0.47
C ASP A 148 17.95 -1.92 0.81
N PHE A 149 16.88 -2.16 1.56
CA PHE A 149 15.95 -1.11 1.99
C PHE A 149 16.64 0.02 2.75
N SER A 150 17.62 -0.29 3.59
CA SER A 150 18.31 0.73 4.40
C SER A 150 19.15 1.66 3.56
N ARG A 151 19.84 1.10 2.57
CA ARG A 151 20.69 1.86 1.63
C ARG A 151 19.84 2.69 0.67
N PHE A 152 18.73 2.13 0.17
CA PHE A 152 17.90 2.74 -0.86
C PHE A 152 16.60 3.34 -0.32
N LYS A 153 16.51 3.58 1.00
CA LYS A 153 15.28 4.08 1.66
C LYS A 153 14.70 5.34 1.01
N VAL A 154 15.56 6.28 0.58
CA VAL A 154 15.13 7.52 -0.08
C VAL A 154 14.51 7.22 -1.44
N ILE A 155 15.12 6.30 -2.21
CA ILE A 155 14.60 5.86 -3.50
C ILE A 155 13.28 5.12 -3.31
N SER A 156 13.20 4.21 -2.32
CA SER A 156 11.97 3.47 -2.02
C SER A 156 10.82 4.40 -1.64
N TYR A 157 11.03 5.34 -0.71
CA TYR A 157 9.98 6.30 -0.33
C TYR A 157 9.63 7.25 -1.47
N GLY A 158 10.61 7.71 -2.24
CA GLY A 158 10.37 8.50 -3.45
C GLY A 158 9.53 7.75 -4.47
N ALA A 159 9.81 6.46 -4.68
CA ALA A 159 9.04 5.61 -5.59
C ALA A 159 7.59 5.38 -5.11
N TYR A 160 7.34 5.20 -3.79
CA TYR A 160 5.97 5.16 -3.27
C TYR A 160 5.21 6.45 -3.58
N PHE A 161 5.86 7.59 -3.32
CA PHE A 161 5.23 8.89 -3.56
C PHE A 161 4.96 9.11 -5.05
N VAL A 162 5.96 8.90 -5.91
CA VAL A 162 5.84 9.05 -7.37
C VAL A 162 4.77 8.13 -7.93
N ALA A 163 4.78 6.84 -7.56
CA ALA A 163 3.79 5.89 -8.02
C ALA A 163 2.38 6.23 -7.51
N GLY A 164 2.23 6.55 -6.22
CA GLY A 164 0.93 6.85 -5.61
C GLY A 164 0.29 8.14 -6.14
N TRP A 165 1.09 9.17 -6.39
CA TRP A 165 0.62 10.46 -6.91
C TRP A 165 0.67 10.58 -8.44
N SER A 166 1.12 9.55 -9.15
CA SER A 166 1.15 9.53 -10.62
C SER A 166 -0.23 9.71 -11.26
N VAL A 167 -1.30 9.43 -10.53
CA VAL A 167 -2.68 9.68 -10.93
C VAL A 167 -2.93 11.15 -11.33
N ILE A 168 -2.17 12.10 -10.80
CA ILE A 168 -2.24 13.52 -11.18
C ILE A 168 -1.90 13.73 -12.66
N MET A 169 -1.02 12.90 -13.24
CA MET A 169 -0.67 13.00 -14.68
C MET A 169 -1.87 12.66 -15.59
N THR A 170 -2.87 11.97 -15.07
CA THR A 170 -4.08 11.57 -15.80
C THR A 170 -5.30 12.41 -15.40
N VAL A 171 -5.12 13.50 -14.63
CA VAL A 171 -6.24 14.27 -14.06
C VAL A 171 -7.23 14.76 -15.11
N LYS A 172 -6.76 15.20 -16.29
CA LYS A 172 -7.63 15.62 -17.39
C LYS A 172 -8.57 14.51 -17.85
N GLN A 173 -8.05 13.30 -18.01
CA GLN A 173 -8.82 12.13 -18.42
C GLN A 173 -9.73 11.65 -17.28
N MET A 174 -9.27 11.76 -16.02
CA MET A 174 -10.09 11.45 -14.86
C MET A 174 -11.30 12.37 -14.74
N LEU A 175 -11.14 13.68 -15.02
CA LEU A 175 -12.25 14.65 -15.03
C LEU A 175 -13.28 14.34 -16.14
N LEU A 176 -12.88 13.64 -17.20
CA LEU A 176 -13.80 13.20 -18.27
C LEU A 176 -14.43 11.83 -17.96
N ALA A 177 -13.72 10.98 -17.20
CA ALA A 177 -14.14 9.60 -16.92
C ALA A 177 -15.00 9.48 -15.66
N PHE A 178 -14.76 10.31 -14.66
CA PHE A 178 -15.33 10.18 -13.32
C PHE A 178 -15.92 11.49 -12.81
N SER A 179 -16.81 11.38 -11.82
CA SER A 179 -17.36 12.55 -11.13
C SER A 179 -16.31 13.26 -10.27
N ALA A 180 -16.57 14.52 -9.92
CA ALA A 180 -15.74 15.28 -8.99
C ALA A 180 -15.62 14.59 -7.61
N GLU A 181 -16.69 13.92 -7.15
CA GLU A 181 -16.69 13.17 -5.88
C GLU A 181 -15.64 12.05 -5.90
N PHE A 182 -15.55 11.28 -7.01
CA PHE A 182 -14.52 10.25 -7.15
C PHE A 182 -13.12 10.84 -7.00
N ILE A 183 -12.85 11.94 -7.69
CA ILE A 183 -11.53 12.60 -7.68
C ILE A 183 -11.20 13.11 -6.28
N ILE A 184 -12.17 13.72 -5.59
CA ILE A 184 -12.00 14.17 -4.21
C ILE A 184 -11.67 12.98 -3.30
N LEU A 185 -12.40 11.88 -3.39
CA LEU A 185 -12.12 10.67 -2.59
C LEU A 185 -10.72 10.11 -2.87
N MET A 186 -10.28 10.07 -4.13
CA MET A 186 -8.94 9.61 -4.47
C MET A 186 -7.85 10.52 -3.90
N ILE A 187 -8.02 11.84 -3.98
CA ILE A 187 -7.07 12.82 -3.41
C ILE A 187 -7.05 12.71 -1.87
N VAL A 188 -8.20 12.65 -1.24
CA VAL A 188 -8.31 12.56 0.23
C VAL A 188 -7.69 11.25 0.73
N GLY A 189 -7.98 10.12 0.09
CA GLY A 189 -7.37 8.83 0.42
C GLY A 189 -5.85 8.85 0.27
N GLY A 190 -5.34 9.40 -0.84
CA GLY A 190 -3.90 9.59 -1.07
C GLY A 190 -3.24 10.51 -0.04
N ALA A 191 -3.92 11.60 0.35
CA ALA A 191 -3.45 12.49 1.41
C ALA A 191 -3.40 11.80 2.77
N VAL A 192 -4.41 10.97 3.09
CA VAL A 192 -4.44 10.17 4.32
C VAL A 192 -3.27 9.19 4.35
N TYR A 193 -3.03 8.41 3.29
CA TYR A 193 -1.87 7.53 3.18
C TYR A 193 -0.55 8.29 3.37
N THR A 194 -0.40 9.43 2.69
CA THR A 194 0.81 10.25 2.77
C THR A 194 1.02 10.81 4.18
N SER A 195 -0.04 11.24 4.85
CA SER A 195 0.01 11.73 6.24
C SER A 195 0.47 10.65 7.22
N GLY A 196 0.14 9.39 6.96
CA GLY A 196 0.63 8.25 7.74
C GLY A 196 2.16 8.17 7.77
N MET A 197 2.85 8.57 6.70
CA MET A 197 4.32 8.56 6.63
C MET A 197 4.98 9.47 7.68
N ILE A 198 4.27 10.48 8.20
CA ILE A 198 4.75 11.33 9.30
C ILE A 198 4.96 10.47 10.55
N PHE A 199 3.99 9.62 10.87
CA PHE A 199 4.07 8.72 12.04
C PHE A 199 5.13 7.64 11.86
N TYR A 200 5.28 7.12 10.64
CA TYR A 200 6.40 6.24 10.31
C TYR A 200 7.75 6.92 10.56
N GLY A 201 7.90 8.19 10.17
CA GLY A 201 9.10 8.99 10.46
C GLY A 201 9.32 9.27 11.95
N LEU A 202 8.25 9.49 12.73
CA LEU A 202 8.31 9.71 14.18
C LEU A 202 8.73 8.45 14.93
N GLN A 203 8.30 7.26 14.48
CA GLN A 203 8.79 5.98 15.00
C GLN A 203 10.32 5.90 14.96
N CYS A 204 10.94 6.37 13.88
CA CYS A 204 12.39 6.42 13.73
C CYS A 204 13.07 7.32 14.77
N LYS A 205 12.35 8.24 15.39
CA LYS A 205 12.83 9.08 16.49
C LYS A 205 12.58 8.48 17.89
N GLY A 206 12.01 7.24 17.94
CA GLY A 206 11.79 6.51 19.18
C GLY A 206 10.45 6.76 19.87
N TYR A 207 9.49 7.41 19.19
CA TYR A 207 8.14 7.55 19.72
C TYR A 207 7.38 6.21 19.61
N ARG A 208 6.78 5.80 20.74
CA ARG A 208 6.08 4.51 20.83
C ARG A 208 4.74 4.53 20.10
N TYR A 209 4.31 3.36 19.62
CA TYR A 209 3.05 3.14 18.90
C TYR A 209 2.87 3.95 17.60
N CYS A 210 3.85 4.75 17.18
CA CYS A 210 3.74 5.51 15.94
C CYS A 210 3.57 4.60 14.72
N HIS A 211 4.13 3.38 14.73
CA HIS A 211 3.92 2.42 13.65
C HIS A 211 2.48 1.91 13.61
N SER A 212 1.88 1.62 14.76
CA SER A 212 0.46 1.25 14.84
C SER A 212 -0.45 2.38 14.34
N VAL A 213 -0.11 3.64 14.66
CA VAL A 213 -0.83 4.80 14.13
C VAL A 213 -0.67 4.91 12.61
N PHE A 214 0.54 4.68 12.08
CA PHE A 214 0.76 4.60 10.64
C PHE A 214 -0.15 3.56 9.99
N HIS A 215 -0.29 2.35 10.57
CA HIS A 215 -1.20 1.31 10.08
C HIS A 215 -2.66 1.75 10.05
N LEU A 216 -3.11 2.54 11.04
CA LEU A 216 -4.47 3.10 11.04
C LEU A 216 -4.67 4.10 9.89
N PHE A 217 -3.66 4.89 9.54
CA PHE A 217 -3.72 5.76 8.36
C PHE A 217 -3.77 4.95 7.06
N ILE A 218 -3.02 3.84 6.97
CA ILE A 218 -3.10 2.94 5.81
C ILE A 218 -4.52 2.35 5.70
N LEU A 219 -5.10 1.87 6.80
CA LEU A 219 -6.47 1.34 6.80
C LEU A 219 -7.50 2.41 6.42
N ALA A 220 -7.39 3.62 6.99
CA ALA A 220 -8.31 4.73 6.66
C ALA A 220 -8.23 5.13 5.18
N GLY A 221 -7.02 5.22 4.62
CA GLY A 221 -6.82 5.46 3.19
C GLY A 221 -7.42 4.34 2.32
N SER A 222 -7.25 3.06 2.72
CA SER A 222 -7.87 1.92 2.04
C SER A 222 -9.39 2.00 2.03
N VAL A 223 -10.01 2.39 3.15
CA VAL A 223 -11.47 2.56 3.25
C VAL A 223 -11.97 3.66 2.31
N ILE A 224 -11.28 4.80 2.28
CA ILE A 224 -11.67 5.93 1.40
C ILE A 224 -11.53 5.53 -0.08
N HIS A 225 -10.43 4.88 -0.46
CA HIS A 225 -10.23 4.40 -1.83
C HIS A 225 -11.23 3.29 -2.18
N PHE A 226 -11.56 2.39 -1.25
CA PHE A 226 -12.61 1.39 -1.47
C PHE A 226 -13.96 2.03 -1.80
N ILE A 227 -14.37 3.05 -1.06
CA ILE A 227 -15.63 3.78 -1.33
C ILE A 227 -15.62 4.35 -2.76
N ALA A 228 -14.51 4.99 -3.16
CA ALA A 228 -14.36 5.54 -4.50
C ALA A 228 -14.42 4.45 -5.58
N ILE A 229 -13.63 3.39 -5.43
CA ILE A 229 -13.53 2.30 -6.41
C ILE A 229 -14.85 1.53 -6.51
N PHE A 230 -15.44 1.16 -5.38
CA PHE A 230 -16.69 0.40 -5.34
C PHE A 230 -17.84 1.16 -5.99
N LYS A 231 -17.96 2.46 -5.72
CA LYS A 231 -19.06 3.29 -6.24
C LYS A 231 -18.94 3.63 -7.72
N TYR A 232 -17.70 3.76 -8.24
CA TYR A 232 -17.46 4.34 -9.57
C TYR A 232 -16.76 3.41 -10.58
N CYS A 233 -16.12 2.34 -10.12
CA CYS A 233 -15.40 1.40 -10.97
C CYS A 233 -16.06 0.02 -11.04
N ILE A 234 -16.87 -0.33 -10.04
CA ILE A 234 -17.52 -1.64 -9.92
C ILE A 234 -18.97 -1.57 -10.35
#